data_532b6ad0a3a06bb039f6c8c3d0eee9c6
#
_entry.id   532b6ad0a3a06bb039f6c8c3d0eee9c6
#
_cell.length_a   1.000
_cell.length_b   1.000
_cell.length_c   1.000
_cell.angle_alpha   90.00
_cell.angle_beta   90.00
_cell.angle_gamma   90.00
#
_symmetry.space_group_name_H-M   'P 1'
#
loop_
_entity.id
_entity.type
_entity.pdbx_description
1 polymer ?
#
loop_
_entity_poly.entity_id
_entity_poly.type
_entity_poly.pdbx_seq_one_letter_code
_entity_poly.pdbx_strand_id
1 'polypeptide(L)'
;MAEENYMKEGISLYKKGNYPAALTYFLSLPDDCGADSVELAYYLGLCYSKLKRYDDALLYLEQVVTASYDKDNNSNQDRVLQCRYLLAVIYCLSGRKKLADFELNKLLDTGYKPASVYASLAYVAWEQGKVDLSLDYYEKALEDDSENPTALSGLGYVLACEGEDLTKALSCCKKALDILPESAACLDSLGWVYYKMGLYSESKKFLNRAMKADSSNPIIVEHL
;
A
#
# COMPACT_ATOMS: atom_id res chain seq x y z
N MET A 1 -22.11 26.41 -24.58
CA MET A 1 -22.69 25.22 -23.97
C MET A 1 -21.68 24.81 -22.92
N ALA A 2 -22.10 24.64 -21.65
CA ALA A 2 -21.18 24.17 -20.62
C ALA A 2 -20.77 22.74 -20.98
N GLU A 3 -19.49 22.50 -21.14
CA GLU A 3 -18.96 21.13 -21.22
C GLU A 3 -19.44 20.39 -19.98
N GLU A 4 -20.36 19.47 -20.16
CA GLU A 4 -20.81 18.60 -19.08
C GLU A 4 -19.61 17.78 -18.65
N ASN A 5 -19.08 18.06 -17.47
CA ASN A 5 -17.91 17.35 -16.96
C ASN A 5 -18.38 15.99 -16.42
N TYR A 6 -18.50 15.02 -17.31
CA TYR A 6 -18.92 13.66 -17.04
C TYR A 6 -18.12 12.95 -15.94
N MET A 7 -16.90 13.43 -15.65
CA MET A 7 -16.07 12.84 -14.59
C MET A 7 -16.51 13.25 -13.16
N LYS A 8 -17.18 14.42 -13.01
CA LYS A 8 -17.46 15.00 -11.67
C LYS A 8 -18.25 14.08 -10.73
N GLU A 9 -19.26 13.42 -11.23
CA GLU A 9 -20.12 12.57 -10.42
C GLU A 9 -19.36 11.33 -9.94
N GLY A 10 -18.66 10.63 -10.84
CA GLY A 10 -17.81 9.49 -10.49
C GLY A 10 -16.72 9.85 -9.49
N ILE A 11 -16.06 11.00 -9.68
CA ILE A 11 -15.06 11.52 -8.74
C ILE A 11 -15.69 11.82 -7.37
N SER A 12 -16.91 12.39 -7.34
CA SER A 12 -17.62 12.63 -6.09
C SER A 12 -17.94 11.33 -5.34
N LEU A 13 -18.40 10.31 -6.06
CA LEU A 13 -18.65 8.97 -5.50
C LEU A 13 -17.37 8.35 -4.94
N TYR A 14 -16.27 8.44 -5.68
CA TYR A 14 -14.97 7.97 -5.22
C TYR A 14 -14.52 8.67 -3.93
N LYS A 15 -14.59 10.01 -3.89
CA LYS A 15 -14.22 10.81 -2.71
C LYS A 15 -15.07 10.50 -1.47
N LYS A 16 -16.32 10.10 -1.66
CA LYS A 16 -17.22 9.63 -0.58
C LYS A 16 -16.94 8.19 -0.15
N GLY A 17 -15.96 7.51 -0.73
CA GLY A 17 -15.62 6.11 -0.42
C GLY A 17 -16.57 5.08 -1.05
N ASN A 18 -17.52 5.50 -1.87
CA ASN A 18 -18.42 4.56 -2.56
C ASN A 18 -17.78 4.05 -3.85
N TYR A 19 -16.74 3.23 -3.70
CA TYR A 19 -15.95 2.70 -4.81
C TYR A 19 -16.73 1.83 -5.78
N PRO A 20 -17.70 0.96 -5.36
CA PRO A 20 -18.50 0.20 -6.29
C PRO A 20 -19.37 1.08 -7.19
N ALA A 21 -20.02 2.10 -6.62
CA ALA A 21 -20.87 3.01 -7.40
C ALA A 21 -20.01 3.88 -8.33
N ALA A 22 -18.84 4.37 -7.86
CA ALA A 22 -17.90 5.11 -8.70
C ALA A 22 -17.42 4.28 -9.90
N LEU A 23 -17.05 3.02 -9.65
CA LEU A 23 -16.63 2.09 -10.70
C LEU A 23 -17.71 1.87 -11.74
N THR A 24 -18.95 1.56 -11.30
CA THR A 24 -20.09 1.37 -12.20
C THR A 24 -20.35 2.61 -13.02
N TYR A 25 -20.29 3.80 -12.40
CA TYR A 25 -20.47 5.06 -13.09
C TYR A 25 -19.41 5.28 -14.19
N PHE A 26 -18.12 5.13 -13.86
CA PHE A 26 -17.04 5.30 -14.84
C PHE A 26 -17.11 4.31 -15.99
N LEU A 27 -17.51 3.06 -15.74
CA LEU A 27 -17.69 2.05 -16.77
C LEU A 27 -18.94 2.28 -17.66
N SER A 28 -19.89 3.08 -17.20
CA SER A 28 -21.10 3.41 -17.95
C SER A 28 -20.97 4.66 -18.84
N LEU A 29 -19.84 5.37 -18.76
CA LEU A 29 -19.61 6.55 -19.58
C LEU A 29 -19.53 6.16 -21.06
N PRO A 30 -20.22 6.88 -21.96
CA PRO A 30 -20.11 6.66 -23.41
C PRO A 30 -18.68 6.96 -23.89
N ASP A 31 -18.20 6.21 -24.87
CA ASP A 31 -16.87 6.38 -25.47
C ASP A 31 -16.65 7.77 -26.08
N ASP A 32 -17.74 8.42 -26.53
CA ASP A 32 -17.76 9.72 -27.17
C ASP A 32 -18.10 10.88 -26.20
N CYS A 33 -18.12 10.63 -24.88
CA CYS A 33 -18.47 11.66 -23.89
C CYS A 33 -17.42 12.78 -23.75
N GLY A 34 -16.26 12.67 -24.41
CA GLY A 34 -15.19 13.67 -24.33
C GLY A 34 -14.38 13.62 -23.03
N ALA A 35 -14.55 12.57 -22.19
CA ALA A 35 -13.72 12.38 -21.02
C ALA A 35 -12.26 12.08 -21.42
N ASP A 36 -11.29 12.64 -20.68
CA ASP A 36 -9.88 12.31 -20.88
C ASP A 36 -9.65 10.84 -20.53
N SER A 37 -9.17 10.08 -21.49
CA SER A 37 -8.97 8.63 -21.35
C SER A 37 -7.96 8.27 -20.26
N VAL A 38 -6.95 9.13 -20.05
CA VAL A 38 -5.93 8.94 -19.00
C VAL A 38 -6.53 9.22 -17.62
N GLU A 39 -7.35 10.28 -17.50
CA GLU A 39 -8.04 10.57 -16.25
C GLU A 39 -9.06 9.49 -15.90
N LEU A 40 -9.80 8.98 -16.89
CA LEU A 40 -10.74 7.88 -16.70
C LEU A 40 -10.00 6.61 -16.24
N ALA A 41 -8.91 6.23 -16.92
CA ALA A 41 -8.07 5.10 -16.52
C ALA A 41 -7.51 5.25 -15.11
N TYR A 42 -7.09 6.46 -14.73
CA TYR A 42 -6.62 6.76 -13.38
C TYR A 42 -7.69 6.42 -12.33
N TYR A 43 -8.91 6.93 -12.46
CA TYR A 43 -9.98 6.67 -11.49
C TYR A 43 -10.47 5.21 -11.51
N LEU A 44 -10.50 4.56 -12.67
CA LEU A 44 -10.79 3.13 -12.77
C LEU A 44 -9.74 2.31 -12.01
N GLY A 45 -8.45 2.59 -12.23
CA GLY A 45 -7.35 1.94 -11.52
C GLY A 45 -7.43 2.12 -10.01
N LEU A 46 -7.77 3.34 -9.55
CA LEU A 46 -7.97 3.62 -8.12
C LEU A 46 -9.17 2.84 -7.55
N CYS A 47 -10.31 2.80 -8.24
CA CYS A 47 -11.51 2.07 -7.81
C CYS A 47 -11.22 0.57 -7.68
N TYR A 48 -10.62 -0.03 -8.69
CA TYR A 48 -10.24 -1.44 -8.68
C TYR A 48 -9.25 -1.77 -7.56
N SER A 49 -8.25 -0.92 -7.32
CA SER A 49 -7.30 -1.08 -6.21
C SER A 49 -8.01 -1.08 -4.85
N LYS A 50 -8.96 -0.15 -4.63
CA LYS A 50 -9.76 -0.09 -3.39
C LYS A 50 -10.67 -1.30 -3.21
N LEU A 51 -11.14 -1.89 -4.30
CA LEU A 51 -11.97 -3.09 -4.32
C LEU A 51 -11.16 -4.39 -4.27
N LYS A 52 -9.84 -4.32 -4.12
CA LYS A 52 -8.89 -5.45 -4.12
C LYS A 52 -8.93 -6.28 -5.43
N ARG A 53 -9.46 -5.70 -6.52
CA ARG A 53 -9.46 -6.31 -7.86
C ARG A 53 -8.15 -5.97 -8.57
N TYR A 54 -7.08 -6.61 -8.16
CA TYR A 54 -5.71 -6.19 -8.49
C TYR A 54 -5.37 -6.36 -9.97
N ASP A 55 -5.82 -7.42 -10.63
CA ASP A 55 -5.53 -7.62 -12.07
C ASP A 55 -6.18 -6.53 -12.95
N ASP A 56 -7.41 -6.15 -12.62
CA ASP A 56 -8.08 -5.04 -13.31
C ASP A 56 -7.39 -3.70 -12.99
N ALA A 57 -6.96 -3.49 -11.74
CA ALA A 57 -6.26 -2.28 -11.35
C ALA A 57 -4.93 -2.11 -12.11
N LEU A 58 -4.15 -3.18 -12.27
CA LEU A 58 -2.89 -3.17 -13.02
C LEU A 58 -3.10 -2.66 -14.44
N LEU A 59 -4.12 -3.17 -15.15
CA LEU A 59 -4.42 -2.79 -16.53
C LEU A 59 -4.58 -1.27 -16.69
N TYR A 60 -5.37 -0.64 -15.82
CA TYR A 60 -5.64 0.78 -15.91
C TYR A 60 -4.50 1.66 -15.37
N LEU A 61 -3.83 1.23 -14.30
CA LEU A 61 -2.69 1.96 -13.75
C LEU A 61 -1.50 1.95 -14.72
N GLU A 62 -1.22 0.83 -15.38
CA GLU A 62 -0.19 0.71 -16.42
C GLU A 62 -0.50 1.61 -17.62
N GLN A 63 -1.77 1.71 -18.01
CA GLN A 63 -2.22 2.63 -19.07
C GLN A 63 -1.86 4.08 -18.74
N VAL A 64 -2.12 4.54 -17.50
CA VAL A 64 -1.77 5.90 -17.07
C VAL A 64 -0.27 6.14 -17.12
N VAL A 65 0.52 5.20 -16.61
CA VAL A 65 1.99 5.31 -16.58
C VAL A 65 2.57 5.34 -17.99
N THR A 66 2.02 4.52 -18.91
CA THR A 66 2.52 4.43 -20.30
C THR A 66 2.15 5.66 -21.13
N ALA A 67 0.90 6.12 -21.02
CA ALA A 67 0.43 7.31 -21.75
C ALA A 67 1.21 8.59 -21.41
N SER A 68 1.85 8.64 -20.26
CA SER A 68 2.60 9.82 -19.79
C SER A 68 4.02 9.89 -20.33
N TYR A 69 4.53 8.84 -20.95
CA TYR A 69 5.83 8.89 -21.65
C TYR A 69 5.76 9.74 -22.93
N ASP A 70 4.57 9.90 -23.51
CA ASP A 70 4.39 10.56 -24.82
C ASP A 70 4.06 12.07 -24.72
N LYS A 71 3.90 12.62 -23.52
CA LYS A 71 3.48 14.02 -23.34
C LYS A 71 4.36 14.73 -22.31
N ASP A 72 5.06 15.77 -22.75
CA ASP A 72 5.80 16.76 -21.93
C ASP A 72 4.88 17.58 -20.96
N ASN A 73 3.89 16.99 -20.37
CA ASN A 73 2.86 17.67 -19.60
C ASN A 73 3.06 17.45 -18.09
N ASN A 74 3.71 18.42 -17.42
CA ASN A 74 3.95 18.48 -15.97
C ASN A 74 2.66 18.33 -15.11
N SER A 75 1.48 18.57 -15.70
CA SER A 75 0.21 18.56 -14.95
C SER A 75 -0.26 17.17 -14.49
N ASN A 76 0.32 16.08 -15.04
CA ASN A 76 -0.04 14.71 -14.70
C ASN A 76 1.03 13.96 -13.91
N GLN A 77 2.16 14.59 -13.57
CA GLN A 77 3.28 13.93 -12.94
C GLN A 77 2.90 13.28 -11.59
N ASP A 78 2.16 14.00 -10.74
CA ASP A 78 1.72 13.47 -9.44
C ASP A 78 0.83 12.23 -9.58
N ARG A 79 -0.07 12.23 -10.58
CA ARG A 79 -0.93 11.06 -10.85
C ARG A 79 -0.11 9.86 -11.32
N VAL A 80 0.88 10.08 -12.17
CA VAL A 80 1.80 9.03 -12.65
C VAL A 80 2.59 8.44 -11.50
N LEU A 81 3.15 9.27 -10.62
CA LEU A 81 3.90 8.81 -9.45
C LEU A 81 3.00 8.03 -8.48
N GLN A 82 1.77 8.49 -8.29
CA GLN A 82 0.78 7.75 -7.49
C GLN A 82 0.43 6.40 -8.14
N CYS A 83 0.24 6.33 -9.46
CA CYS A 83 -0.01 5.08 -10.17
C CYS A 83 1.17 4.13 -10.06
N ARG A 84 2.42 4.60 -10.21
CA ARG A 84 3.62 3.78 -10.00
C ARG A 84 3.69 3.21 -8.59
N TYR A 85 3.38 4.01 -7.58
CA TYR A 85 3.35 3.54 -6.20
C TYR A 85 2.30 2.45 -5.99
N LEU A 86 1.08 2.64 -6.53
CA LEU A 86 0.03 1.63 -6.47
C LEU A 86 0.39 0.35 -7.23
N LEU A 87 0.99 0.47 -8.42
CA LEU A 87 1.53 -0.67 -9.16
C LEU A 87 2.54 -1.45 -8.33
N ALA A 88 3.50 -0.74 -7.72
CA ALA A 88 4.50 -1.36 -6.86
C ALA A 88 3.86 -2.14 -5.70
N VAL A 89 2.89 -1.52 -4.99
CA VAL A 89 2.16 -2.18 -3.89
C VAL A 89 1.40 -3.41 -4.39
N ILE A 90 0.71 -3.32 -5.53
CA ILE A 90 -0.03 -4.47 -6.10
C ILE A 90 0.94 -5.57 -6.54
N TYR A 91 2.09 -5.23 -7.12
CA TYR A 91 3.14 -6.19 -7.46
C TYR A 91 3.71 -6.88 -6.21
N CYS A 92 3.89 -6.16 -5.09
CA CYS A 92 4.26 -6.77 -3.81
C CYS A 92 3.21 -7.80 -3.38
N LEU A 93 1.93 -7.41 -3.33
CA LEU A 93 0.82 -8.25 -2.90
C LEU A 93 0.60 -9.49 -3.81
N SER A 94 0.94 -9.38 -5.09
CA SER A 94 0.83 -10.47 -6.07
C SER A 94 2.12 -11.31 -6.21
N GLY A 95 3.13 -11.08 -5.35
CA GLY A 95 4.40 -11.82 -5.36
C GLY A 95 5.32 -11.50 -6.54
N ARG A 96 5.02 -10.45 -7.32
CA ARG A 96 5.83 -9.99 -8.47
C ARG A 96 6.97 -9.09 -8.02
N LYS A 97 7.82 -9.60 -7.12
CA LYS A 97 8.84 -8.85 -6.35
C LYS A 97 9.81 -8.02 -7.22
N LYS A 98 10.22 -8.53 -8.39
CA LYS A 98 11.14 -7.81 -9.30
C LYS A 98 10.49 -6.57 -9.92
N LEU A 99 9.19 -6.65 -10.25
CA LEU A 99 8.46 -5.51 -10.80
C LEU A 99 8.20 -4.46 -9.71
N ALA A 100 7.87 -4.90 -8.50
CA ALA A 100 7.74 -4.02 -7.34
C ALA A 100 9.03 -3.24 -7.08
N ASP A 101 10.15 -3.94 -6.99
CA ASP A 101 11.49 -3.35 -6.79
C ASP A 101 11.83 -2.31 -7.86
N PHE A 102 11.56 -2.62 -9.14
CA PHE A 102 11.78 -1.70 -10.26
C PHE A 102 10.97 -0.39 -10.13
N GLU A 103 9.67 -0.49 -9.85
CA GLU A 103 8.82 0.70 -9.74
C GLU A 103 9.15 1.51 -8.48
N LEU A 104 9.48 0.86 -7.36
CA LEU A 104 9.87 1.54 -6.12
C LEU A 104 11.19 2.30 -6.27
N ASN A 105 12.21 1.71 -6.91
CA ASN A 105 13.47 2.42 -7.16
C ASN A 105 13.27 3.63 -8.07
N LYS A 106 12.42 3.54 -9.10
CA LYS A 106 12.06 4.72 -9.91
C LYS A 106 11.39 5.83 -9.11
N LEU A 107 10.59 5.48 -8.10
CA LEU A 107 9.95 6.47 -7.22
C LEU A 107 10.97 7.16 -6.30
N LEU A 108 11.98 6.43 -5.80
CA LEU A 108 13.07 7.02 -5.03
C LEU A 108 13.83 8.09 -5.83
N ASP A 109 14.12 7.82 -7.10
CA ASP A 109 14.82 8.76 -7.98
C ASP A 109 14.05 10.09 -8.14
N THR A 110 12.73 10.09 -7.93
CA THR A 110 11.88 11.28 -8.00
C THR A 110 11.65 11.96 -6.66
N GLY A 111 12.07 11.36 -5.54
CA GLY A 111 11.77 11.84 -4.19
C GLY A 111 10.30 11.70 -3.78
N TYR A 112 9.53 10.86 -4.46
CA TYR A 112 8.10 10.68 -4.18
C TYR A 112 7.89 9.84 -2.93
N LYS A 113 7.32 10.45 -1.85
CA LYS A 113 6.96 9.79 -0.58
C LYS A 113 8.05 8.82 -0.09
N PRO A 114 9.29 9.30 0.14
CA PRO A 114 10.44 8.42 0.34
C PRO A 114 10.24 7.44 1.51
N ALA A 115 9.69 7.86 2.64
CA ALA A 115 9.39 6.97 3.76
C ALA A 115 8.50 5.78 3.37
N SER A 116 7.40 6.04 2.64
CA SER A 116 6.49 4.97 2.19
C SER A 116 7.14 4.05 1.16
N VAL A 117 7.97 4.61 0.29
CA VAL A 117 8.71 3.84 -0.72
C VAL A 117 9.76 2.96 -0.06
N TYR A 118 10.55 3.50 0.88
CA TYR A 118 11.50 2.71 1.65
C TYR A 118 10.82 1.60 2.47
N ALA A 119 9.69 1.87 3.12
CA ALA A 119 8.95 0.84 3.84
C ALA A 119 8.47 -0.29 2.91
N SER A 120 8.08 0.04 1.67
CA SER A 120 7.70 -0.96 0.66
C SER A 120 8.90 -1.75 0.14
N LEU A 121 10.05 -1.10 -0.09
CA LEU A 121 11.31 -1.77 -0.43
C LEU A 121 11.79 -2.70 0.68
N ALA A 122 11.64 -2.29 1.94
CA ALA A 122 11.94 -3.11 3.10
C ALA A 122 11.12 -4.41 3.10
N TYR A 123 9.82 -4.30 2.85
CA TYR A 123 8.95 -5.48 2.72
C TYR A 123 9.38 -6.39 1.56
N VAL A 124 9.69 -5.82 0.38
CA VAL A 124 10.19 -6.61 -0.77
C VAL A 124 11.50 -7.31 -0.45
N ALA A 125 12.42 -6.64 0.25
CA ALA A 125 13.70 -7.20 0.66
C ALA A 125 13.49 -8.36 1.65
N TRP A 126 12.62 -8.18 2.65
CA TRP A 126 12.21 -9.24 3.59
C TRP A 126 11.68 -10.47 2.87
N GLU A 127 10.71 -10.28 1.98
CA GLU A 127 10.13 -11.35 1.17
C GLU A 127 11.15 -12.06 0.24
N GLN A 128 12.29 -11.42 -0.03
CA GLN A 128 13.42 -12.01 -0.76
C GLN A 128 14.45 -12.70 0.16
N GLY A 129 14.23 -12.71 1.46
CA GLY A 129 15.16 -13.25 2.46
C GLY A 129 16.39 -12.38 2.71
N LYS A 130 16.35 -11.09 2.31
CA LYS A 130 17.44 -10.12 2.50
C LYS A 130 17.21 -9.31 3.77
N VAL A 131 17.38 -9.96 4.92
CA VAL A 131 17.04 -9.40 6.24
C VAL A 131 17.74 -8.07 6.52
N ASP A 132 19.08 -8.03 6.40
CA ASP A 132 19.86 -6.82 6.67
C ASP A 132 19.41 -5.64 5.83
N LEU A 133 19.14 -5.88 4.53
CA LEU A 133 18.64 -4.85 3.62
C LEU A 133 17.23 -4.37 4.00
N SER A 134 16.39 -5.29 4.47
CA SER A 134 15.04 -4.95 4.94
C SER A 134 15.12 -4.04 6.17
N LEU A 135 15.96 -4.36 7.14
CA LEU A 135 16.17 -3.54 8.33
C LEU A 135 16.70 -2.15 7.97
N ASP A 136 17.72 -2.07 7.10
CA ASP A 136 18.28 -0.79 6.60
C ASP A 136 17.20 0.08 5.93
N TYR A 137 16.36 -0.50 5.10
CA TYR A 137 15.28 0.25 4.44
C TYR A 137 14.18 0.70 5.42
N TYR A 138 13.82 -0.10 6.44
CA TYR A 138 12.89 0.37 7.47
C TYR A 138 13.48 1.51 8.29
N GLU A 139 14.77 1.46 8.62
CA GLU A 139 15.45 2.54 9.34
C GLU A 139 15.47 3.83 8.51
N LYS A 140 15.81 3.77 7.22
CA LYS A 140 15.72 4.91 6.29
C LYS A 140 14.30 5.48 6.19
N ALA A 141 13.29 4.62 6.18
CA ALA A 141 11.90 5.07 6.20
C ALA A 141 11.58 5.87 7.46
N LEU A 142 12.10 5.45 8.61
CA LEU A 142 11.90 6.12 9.90
C LEU A 142 12.79 7.36 10.10
N GLU A 143 13.92 7.47 9.39
CA GLU A 143 14.71 8.70 9.32
C GLU A 143 13.95 9.81 8.57
N ASP A 144 13.22 9.45 7.50
CA ASP A 144 12.41 10.39 6.71
C ASP A 144 11.07 10.73 7.40
N ASP A 145 10.41 9.72 7.98
CA ASP A 145 9.15 9.86 8.71
C ASP A 145 9.14 8.92 9.93
N SER A 146 9.53 9.47 11.09
CA SER A 146 9.64 8.71 12.35
C SER A 146 8.31 8.18 12.92
N GLU A 147 7.18 8.64 12.35
CA GLU A 147 5.83 8.21 12.69
C GLU A 147 5.19 7.35 11.59
N ASN A 148 5.95 6.90 10.60
CA ASN A 148 5.41 6.04 9.54
C ASN A 148 4.96 4.69 10.11
N PRO A 149 3.64 4.41 10.18
CA PRO A 149 3.14 3.22 10.87
C PRO A 149 3.51 1.93 10.14
N THR A 150 3.66 1.97 8.80
CA THR A 150 4.05 0.80 8.02
C THR A 150 5.51 0.43 8.31
N ALA A 151 6.39 1.43 8.37
CA ALA A 151 7.80 1.21 8.69
C ALA A 151 7.97 0.73 10.14
N LEU A 152 7.28 1.36 11.10
CA LEU A 152 7.30 0.95 12.50
C LEU A 152 6.81 -0.49 12.68
N SER A 153 5.67 -0.84 12.09
CA SER A 153 5.10 -2.18 12.19
C SER A 153 5.99 -3.23 11.52
N GLY A 154 6.52 -2.92 10.33
CA GLY A 154 7.40 -3.82 9.58
C GLY A 154 8.73 -4.05 10.27
N LEU A 155 9.38 -2.98 10.76
CA LEU A 155 10.63 -3.10 11.54
C LEU A 155 10.44 -3.99 12.76
N GLY A 156 9.37 -3.74 13.54
CA GLY A 156 9.07 -4.54 14.73
C GLY A 156 8.79 -6.00 14.40
N TYR A 157 8.10 -6.27 13.29
CA TYR A 157 7.84 -7.62 12.83
C TYR A 157 9.12 -8.37 12.45
N VAL A 158 9.99 -7.75 11.63
CA VAL A 158 11.25 -8.37 11.18
C VAL A 158 12.18 -8.64 12.37
N LEU A 159 12.38 -7.67 13.27
CA LEU A 159 13.16 -7.87 14.49
C LEU A 159 12.63 -9.04 15.33
N ALA A 160 11.31 -9.17 15.45
CA ALA A 160 10.72 -10.28 16.20
C ALA A 160 10.91 -11.63 15.48
N CYS A 161 10.82 -11.69 14.15
CA CYS A 161 11.07 -12.90 13.39
C CYS A 161 12.50 -13.42 13.60
N GLU A 162 13.47 -12.51 13.52
CA GLU A 162 14.90 -12.85 13.73
C GLU A 162 15.25 -13.11 15.21
N GLY A 163 14.37 -12.78 16.14
CA GLY A 163 14.61 -12.89 17.58
C GLY A 163 15.59 -11.83 18.11
N GLU A 164 15.79 -10.75 17.36
CA GLU A 164 16.61 -9.62 17.72
C GLU A 164 15.79 -8.57 18.47
N ASP A 165 16.44 -7.83 19.36
CA ASP A 165 15.89 -6.70 20.14
C ASP A 165 14.34 -6.65 20.25
N LEU A 166 13.77 -7.65 20.92
CA LEU A 166 12.31 -7.74 21.13
C LEU A 166 11.74 -6.52 21.87
N THR A 167 12.60 -5.77 22.61
CA THR A 167 12.18 -4.53 23.28
C THR A 167 11.97 -3.42 22.26
N LYS A 168 12.89 -3.23 21.30
CA LYS A 168 12.74 -2.30 20.17
C LYS A 168 11.55 -2.72 19.33
N ALA A 169 11.41 -4.01 19.00
CA ALA A 169 10.29 -4.56 18.24
C ALA A 169 8.93 -4.21 18.89
N LEU A 170 8.81 -4.43 20.19
CA LEU A 170 7.59 -4.10 20.96
C LEU A 170 7.29 -2.59 20.93
N SER A 171 8.30 -1.76 21.12
CA SER A 171 8.14 -0.31 21.09
C SER A 171 7.66 0.18 19.73
N CYS A 172 8.26 -0.31 18.66
CA CYS A 172 7.89 0.04 17.29
C CYS A 172 6.44 -0.38 16.96
N CYS A 173 6.07 -1.63 17.25
CA CYS A 173 4.70 -2.12 16.99
C CYS A 173 3.65 -1.39 17.83
N LYS A 174 3.94 -1.02 19.07
CA LYS A 174 3.02 -0.21 19.89
C LYS A 174 2.80 1.17 19.28
N LYS A 175 3.87 1.87 18.91
CA LYS A 175 3.76 3.17 18.22
C LYS A 175 2.95 3.08 16.93
N ALA A 176 3.18 2.05 16.12
CA ALA A 176 2.41 1.82 14.90
C ALA A 176 0.91 1.65 15.19
N LEU A 177 0.57 0.89 16.22
CA LEU A 177 -0.81 0.66 16.62
C LEU A 177 -1.47 1.90 17.24
N ASP A 178 -0.71 2.75 17.96
CA ASP A 178 -1.23 4.03 18.48
C ASP A 178 -1.63 4.96 17.33
N ILE A 179 -0.90 4.94 16.20
CA ILE A 179 -1.20 5.73 15.00
C ILE A 179 -2.36 5.12 14.21
N LEU A 180 -2.40 3.78 14.07
CA LEU A 180 -3.42 3.05 13.31
C LEU A 180 -4.07 1.95 14.17
N PRO A 181 -4.98 2.28 15.10
CA PRO A 181 -5.51 1.37 16.12
C PRO A 181 -6.29 0.16 15.56
N GLU A 182 -6.85 0.28 14.36
CA GLU A 182 -7.68 -0.76 13.72
C GLU A 182 -6.97 -1.42 12.53
N SER A 183 -5.68 -1.15 12.32
CA SER A 183 -4.90 -1.80 11.25
C SER A 183 -4.67 -3.27 11.57
N ALA A 184 -5.18 -4.16 10.71
CA ALA A 184 -4.97 -5.60 10.84
C ALA A 184 -3.47 -5.95 10.87
N ALA A 185 -2.66 -5.30 10.01
CA ALA A 185 -1.22 -5.50 9.96
C ALA A 185 -0.51 -5.08 11.25
N CYS A 186 -0.85 -3.90 11.82
CA CYS A 186 -0.26 -3.44 13.07
C CYS A 186 -0.66 -4.33 14.27
N LEU A 187 -1.92 -4.79 14.28
CA LEU A 187 -2.42 -5.72 15.29
C LEU A 187 -1.72 -7.08 15.21
N ASP A 188 -1.52 -7.59 14.01
CA ASP A 188 -0.83 -8.85 13.74
C ASP A 188 0.64 -8.78 14.16
N SER A 189 1.37 -7.76 13.70
CA SER A 189 2.78 -7.56 14.07
C SER A 189 2.98 -7.46 15.58
N LEU A 190 2.11 -6.72 16.28
CA LEU A 190 2.19 -6.63 17.75
C LEU A 190 1.86 -7.96 18.41
N GLY A 191 0.87 -8.69 17.90
CA GLY A 191 0.53 -10.03 18.37
C GLY A 191 1.70 -11.00 18.21
N TRP A 192 2.38 -10.94 17.06
CA TRP A 192 3.56 -11.73 16.78
C TRP A 192 4.74 -11.42 17.71
N VAL A 193 5.01 -10.12 17.95
CA VAL A 193 6.04 -9.70 18.92
C VAL A 193 5.76 -10.28 20.30
N TYR A 194 4.51 -10.20 20.80
CA TYR A 194 4.14 -10.81 22.08
C TYR A 194 4.33 -12.34 22.09
N TYR A 195 4.02 -13.02 20.98
CA TYR A 195 4.28 -14.45 20.85
C TYR A 195 5.77 -14.78 21.01
N LYS A 196 6.64 -14.05 20.30
CA LYS A 196 8.10 -14.21 20.38
C LYS A 196 8.67 -13.88 21.76
N MET A 197 8.01 -13.03 22.52
CA MET A 197 8.33 -12.75 23.92
C MET A 197 7.81 -13.80 24.91
N GLY A 198 7.06 -14.81 24.46
CA GLY A 198 6.42 -15.81 25.32
C GLY A 198 5.16 -15.30 26.05
N LEU A 199 4.66 -14.12 25.70
CA LEU A 199 3.46 -13.50 26.31
C LEU A 199 2.20 -13.93 25.52
N TYR A 200 1.87 -15.22 25.60
CA TYR A 200 0.84 -15.84 24.75
C TYR A 200 -0.58 -15.31 24.97
N SER A 201 -0.89 -14.83 26.17
CA SER A 201 -2.20 -14.25 26.47
C SER A 201 -2.41 -12.94 25.71
N GLU A 202 -1.40 -12.07 25.74
CA GLU A 202 -1.37 -10.81 25.02
C GLU A 202 -1.35 -11.04 23.51
N SER A 203 -0.50 -11.97 23.05
CA SER A 203 -0.44 -12.37 21.64
C SER A 203 -1.82 -12.73 21.11
N LYS A 204 -2.49 -13.68 21.74
CA LYS A 204 -3.83 -14.16 21.34
C LYS A 204 -4.86 -13.03 21.28
N LYS A 205 -4.79 -12.06 22.21
CA LYS A 205 -5.70 -10.91 22.24
C LYS A 205 -5.54 -10.05 20.97
N PHE A 206 -4.31 -9.74 20.57
CA PHE A 206 -4.04 -8.90 19.41
C PHE A 206 -4.26 -9.64 18.09
N LEU A 207 -3.85 -10.90 17.96
CA LEU A 207 -4.10 -11.73 16.78
C LEU A 207 -5.60 -11.94 16.53
N ASN A 208 -6.41 -12.14 17.57
CA ASN A 208 -7.86 -12.21 17.42
C ASN A 208 -8.48 -10.87 16.94
N ARG A 209 -7.91 -9.72 17.34
CA ARG A 209 -8.34 -8.42 16.81
C ARG A 209 -7.92 -8.28 15.35
N ALA A 210 -6.69 -8.68 14.97
CA ALA A 210 -6.23 -8.69 13.59
C ALA A 210 -7.15 -9.54 12.69
N MET A 211 -7.50 -10.75 13.13
CA MET A 211 -8.43 -11.64 12.43
C MET A 211 -9.82 -11.01 12.23
N LYS A 212 -10.32 -10.26 13.22
CA LYS A 212 -11.60 -9.54 13.07
C LYS A 212 -11.53 -8.40 12.07
N ALA A 213 -10.36 -7.74 11.98
CA ALA A 213 -10.13 -6.63 11.06
C ALA A 213 -9.92 -7.11 9.61
N ASP A 214 -9.20 -8.23 9.40
CA ASP A 214 -9.01 -8.86 8.09
C ASP A 214 -8.92 -10.40 8.22
N SER A 215 -10.07 -11.07 8.14
CA SER A 215 -10.17 -12.54 8.21
C SER A 215 -9.68 -13.26 6.96
N SER A 216 -9.40 -12.53 5.89
CA SER A 216 -8.96 -13.10 4.60
C SER A 216 -7.43 -13.14 4.45
N ASN A 217 -6.69 -12.53 5.37
CA ASN A 217 -5.24 -12.46 5.31
C ASN A 217 -4.60 -13.80 5.76
N PRO A 218 -3.90 -14.52 4.87
CA PRO A 218 -3.34 -15.83 5.19
C PRO A 218 -2.26 -15.77 6.29
N ILE A 219 -1.49 -14.68 6.39
CA ILE A 219 -0.47 -14.51 7.42
C ILE A 219 -1.10 -14.44 8.81
N ILE A 220 -2.19 -13.68 8.95
CA ILE A 220 -2.93 -13.58 10.23
C ILE A 220 -3.51 -14.93 10.64
N VAL A 221 -4.00 -15.71 9.66
CA VAL A 221 -4.51 -17.07 9.90
C VAL A 221 -3.41 -18.00 10.40
N GLU A 222 -2.20 -17.87 9.85
CA GLU A 222 -1.03 -18.69 10.23
C GLU A 222 -0.53 -18.36 11.65
N HIS A 223 -0.62 -17.08 12.05
CA HIS A 223 -0.14 -16.62 13.37
C HIS A 223 -1.09 -16.98 14.53
N LEU A 224 -2.34 -17.35 14.25
CA LEU A 224 -3.36 -17.70 15.25
C LEU A 224 -3.27 -19.18 15.69
#